data_97e6f28d57f09903e4748a21e22dce35
#
_entry.id   97e6f28d57f09903e4748a21e22dce35
#
_cell.length_a   1.000
_cell.length_b   1.000
_cell.length_c   1.000
_cell.angle_alpha   90.00
_cell.angle_beta   90.00
_cell.angle_gamma   90.00
#
_symmetry.space_group_name_H-M   'P 1'
#
loop_
_entity.id
_entity.type
_entity.pdbx_description
1 polymer ?
#
loop_
_entity_poly.entity_id
_entity_poly.type
_entity_poly.pdbx_seq_one_letter_code
_entity_poly.pdbx_strand_id
1 'polypeptide(L)'
;MESWITIKRKIMQDIQYNDIRGSSLQIFARELISIPAAQPNMEEVKLSGRDGTIYKFNGTYAATPIKIPFNYIGAVDRWNDRWRMAKQWLSERNAKLIISDDAGFFYKITYVELDDNERTSERIGNFTAIFHTLDGLQYSVDGAMEYDIEDVCWNPYIECHPTYKIAAEGMCTLKINGKTMTANVGQNLTIDTDRMIAYREDGTLNNTKVSGNYEDMYLQPGKNKIEFYGGNLKVIPNWRCL
;
A
#
# COMPACT_ATOMS: atom_id res chain seq x y z
N MET A 1 -12.57 -8.16 50.45
CA MET A 1 -13.11 -8.78 49.23
C MET A 1 -13.32 -7.65 48.23
N GLU A 2 -12.22 -7.26 47.58
CA GLU A 2 -12.24 -6.16 46.59
C GLU A 2 -12.69 -6.69 45.25
N SER A 3 -13.83 -6.20 44.80
CA SER A 3 -14.39 -6.53 43.48
C SER A 3 -13.55 -5.89 42.38
N TRP A 4 -12.83 -6.71 41.66
CA TRP A 4 -12.12 -6.32 40.46
C TRP A 4 -13.14 -6.05 39.31
N ILE A 5 -13.69 -4.83 39.30
CA ILE A 5 -14.38 -4.35 38.09
C ILE A 5 -13.29 -3.95 37.09
N THR A 6 -12.83 -4.92 36.30
CA THR A 6 -12.03 -4.65 35.13
C THR A 6 -12.96 -4.01 34.09
N ILE A 7 -13.02 -2.68 34.07
CA ILE A 7 -13.58 -1.94 32.97
C ILE A 7 -12.67 -2.25 31.78
N LYS A 8 -13.05 -3.24 30.96
CA LYS A 8 -12.48 -3.37 29.61
C LYS A 8 -12.80 -2.05 28.90
N ARG A 9 -11.85 -1.11 28.90
CA ARG A 9 -11.84 -0.04 27.92
C ARG A 9 -11.88 -0.74 26.58
N LYS A 10 -13.03 -0.71 25.91
CA LYS A 10 -13.16 -1.13 24.52
C LYS A 10 -12.24 -0.19 23.76
N ILE A 11 -11.03 -0.67 23.42
CA ILE A 11 -10.10 0.09 22.60
C ILE A 11 -10.81 0.20 21.25
N MET A 12 -11.36 1.37 20.98
CA MET A 12 -11.93 1.68 19.68
C MET A 12 -10.74 1.85 18.75
N GLN A 13 -10.58 0.94 17.80
CA GLN A 13 -9.60 1.09 16.75
C GLN A 13 -9.99 2.28 15.88
N ASP A 14 -9.00 3.10 15.56
CA ASP A 14 -9.14 4.20 14.61
C ASP A 14 -8.46 3.81 13.30
N ILE A 15 -8.87 4.43 12.23
CA ILE A 15 -8.20 4.33 10.94
C ILE A 15 -7.83 5.72 10.44
N GLN A 16 -6.77 5.76 9.65
CA GLN A 16 -6.42 6.92 8.84
C GLN A 16 -6.59 6.54 7.37
N TYR A 17 -7.43 7.27 6.66
CA TYR A 17 -7.63 7.10 5.23
C TYR A 17 -7.31 8.41 4.53
N ASN A 18 -6.36 8.37 3.58
CA ASN A 18 -5.87 9.54 2.86
C ASN A 18 -5.56 10.73 3.78
N ASP A 19 -4.71 10.48 4.80
CA ASP A 19 -4.25 11.45 5.82
C ASP A 19 -5.33 12.01 6.78
N ILE A 20 -6.58 11.58 6.66
CA ILE A 20 -7.67 11.95 7.55
C ILE A 20 -8.01 10.79 8.49
N ARG A 21 -7.96 11.03 9.80
CA ARG A 21 -8.38 10.04 10.81
C ARG A 21 -9.89 10.03 10.98
N GLY A 22 -10.47 8.83 11.07
CA GLY A 22 -11.89 8.66 11.34
C GLY A 22 -12.35 9.34 12.64
N SER A 23 -11.53 9.28 13.69
CA SER A 23 -11.78 9.94 14.97
C SER A 23 -11.97 11.46 14.86
N SER A 24 -11.23 12.12 13.95
CA SER A 24 -11.39 13.56 13.71
C SER A 24 -12.77 13.93 13.14
N LEU A 25 -13.41 12.98 12.46
CA LEU A 25 -14.76 13.08 11.91
C LEU A 25 -15.82 12.50 12.86
N GLN A 26 -15.43 12.01 14.05
CA GLN A 26 -16.28 11.27 15.00
C GLN A 26 -16.86 9.98 14.38
N ILE A 27 -16.09 9.32 13.50
CA ILE A 27 -16.39 8.05 12.87
C ILE A 27 -15.40 7.03 13.41
N PHE A 28 -15.89 5.92 13.95
CA PHE A 28 -15.06 4.94 14.64
C PHE A 28 -15.37 3.52 14.14
N ALA A 29 -14.36 2.68 14.12
CA ALA A 29 -14.58 1.26 13.92
C ALA A 29 -15.39 0.68 15.10
N ARG A 30 -16.46 -0.05 14.80
CA ARG A 30 -17.40 -0.58 15.78
C ARG A 30 -16.84 -1.78 16.55
N GLU A 31 -15.92 -2.49 15.93
CA GLU A 31 -15.25 -3.68 16.46
C GLU A 31 -13.78 -3.74 16.00
N LEU A 32 -13.02 -4.68 16.53
CA LEU A 32 -11.66 -4.91 16.10
C LEU A 32 -11.64 -5.30 14.61
N ILE A 33 -10.77 -4.64 13.86
CA ILE A 33 -10.67 -4.83 12.41
C ILE A 33 -10.03 -6.20 12.14
N SER A 34 -10.73 -7.01 11.38
CA SER A 34 -10.20 -8.29 10.87
C SER A 34 -9.49 -8.05 9.54
N ILE A 35 -8.21 -8.43 9.49
CA ILE A 35 -7.38 -8.27 8.31
C ILE A 35 -7.24 -9.63 7.64
N PRO A 36 -7.71 -9.80 6.39
CA PRO A 36 -7.50 -11.03 5.65
C PRO A 36 -6.04 -11.17 5.23
N ALA A 37 -5.52 -12.41 5.24
CA ALA A 37 -4.18 -12.68 4.74
C ALA A 37 -4.08 -12.46 3.23
N ALA A 38 -2.93 -11.96 2.78
CA ALA A 38 -2.63 -11.81 1.36
C ALA A 38 -2.71 -13.17 0.64
N GLN A 39 -3.35 -13.21 -0.51
CA GLN A 39 -3.54 -14.44 -1.29
C GLN A 39 -2.59 -14.44 -2.50
N PRO A 40 -1.67 -15.42 -2.59
CA PRO A 40 -0.79 -15.53 -3.75
C PRO A 40 -1.59 -15.93 -5.01
N ASN A 41 -1.26 -15.34 -6.15
CA ASN A 41 -1.80 -15.76 -7.43
C ASN A 41 -1.07 -17.02 -7.90
N MET A 42 -1.80 -18.12 -7.98
CA MET A 42 -1.30 -19.43 -8.36
C MET A 42 -1.83 -19.85 -9.72
N GLU A 43 -0.93 -20.26 -10.60
CA GLU A 43 -1.28 -20.86 -11.90
C GLU A 43 -1.39 -22.37 -11.75
N GLU A 44 -2.51 -22.93 -12.21
CA GLU A 44 -2.72 -24.37 -12.25
C GLU A 44 -2.10 -24.98 -13.50
N VAL A 45 -1.17 -25.91 -13.31
CA VAL A 45 -0.53 -26.69 -14.39
C VAL A 45 -0.96 -28.13 -14.26
N LYS A 46 -1.79 -28.62 -15.21
CA LYS A 46 -2.20 -30.02 -15.32
C LYS A 46 -1.33 -30.74 -16.34
N LEU A 47 -0.63 -31.77 -15.92
CA LEU A 47 0.16 -32.61 -16.81
C LEU A 47 -0.64 -33.85 -17.21
N SER A 48 -0.67 -34.13 -18.52
CA SER A 48 -1.34 -35.33 -19.06
C SER A 48 -0.63 -36.60 -18.53
N GLY A 49 -1.43 -37.56 -18.03
CA GLY A 49 -0.91 -38.83 -17.48
C GLY A 49 -0.36 -38.75 -16.06
N ARG A 50 -0.57 -37.66 -15.35
CA ARG A 50 -0.21 -37.51 -13.93
C ARG A 50 -1.43 -37.14 -13.10
N ASP A 51 -1.61 -37.83 -11.98
CA ASP A 51 -2.61 -37.46 -10.97
C ASP A 51 -2.19 -36.21 -10.19
N GLY A 52 -3.16 -35.37 -9.86
CA GLY A 52 -2.98 -34.14 -9.10
C GLY A 52 -2.63 -32.93 -9.98
N THR A 53 -2.62 -31.75 -9.35
CA THR A 53 -2.36 -30.45 -9.98
C THR A 53 -1.08 -29.84 -9.41
N ILE A 54 -0.26 -29.27 -10.27
CA ILE A 54 0.90 -28.47 -9.87
C ILE A 54 0.45 -27.00 -9.78
N TYR A 55 0.74 -26.36 -8.67
CA TYR A 55 0.51 -24.92 -8.50
C TYR A 55 1.83 -24.18 -8.61
N LYS A 56 1.89 -23.22 -9.52
CA LYS A 56 3.05 -22.35 -9.72
C LYS A 56 2.69 -20.92 -9.27
N PHE A 57 3.47 -20.39 -8.33
CA PHE A 57 3.35 -18.98 -7.95
C PHE A 57 3.84 -18.08 -9.08
N ASN A 58 3.07 -17.10 -9.48
CA ASN A 58 3.40 -16.19 -10.58
C ASN A 58 4.06 -14.87 -10.14
N GLY A 59 4.45 -14.77 -8.85
CA GLY A 59 5.14 -13.59 -8.30
C GLY A 59 4.21 -12.45 -7.84
N THR A 60 2.88 -12.61 -7.97
CA THR A 60 1.90 -11.57 -7.64
C THR A 60 0.89 -12.02 -6.59
N TYR A 61 0.21 -11.06 -5.97
CA TYR A 61 -0.84 -11.31 -4.97
C TYR A 61 -2.17 -10.75 -5.44
N ALA A 62 -3.25 -11.37 -5.01
CA ALA A 62 -4.61 -10.97 -5.35
C ALA A 62 -5.07 -9.81 -4.46
N ALA A 63 -5.87 -8.92 -5.04
CA ALA A 63 -6.59 -7.92 -4.27
C ALA A 63 -7.48 -8.60 -3.23
N THR A 64 -7.39 -8.18 -1.97
CA THR A 64 -8.14 -8.75 -0.87
C THR A 64 -8.91 -7.65 -0.16
N PRO A 65 -10.26 -7.69 -0.10
CA PRO A 65 -11.04 -6.63 0.52
C PRO A 65 -10.94 -6.65 2.04
N ILE A 66 -10.77 -5.49 2.66
CA ILE A 66 -10.82 -5.29 4.12
C ILE A 66 -12.16 -4.70 4.48
N LYS A 67 -12.95 -5.41 5.28
CA LYS A 67 -14.29 -5.02 5.68
C LYS A 67 -14.28 -4.41 7.08
N ILE A 68 -14.71 -3.15 7.20
CA ILE A 68 -14.69 -2.41 8.46
C ILE A 68 -16.09 -1.88 8.76
N PRO A 69 -16.76 -2.36 9.82
CA PRO A 69 -18.00 -1.79 10.31
C PRO A 69 -17.71 -0.52 11.13
N PHE A 70 -18.40 0.55 10.79
CA PHE A 70 -18.28 1.86 11.43
C PHE A 70 -19.54 2.26 12.19
N ASN A 71 -19.34 3.11 13.18
CA ASN A 71 -20.41 3.90 13.76
C ASN A 71 -19.99 5.37 13.83
N TYR A 72 -20.99 6.24 13.90
CA TYR A 72 -20.81 7.65 14.17
C TYR A 72 -21.95 8.19 15.04
N ILE A 73 -21.66 9.28 15.75
CA ILE A 73 -22.64 9.98 16.58
C ILE A 73 -22.87 11.37 15.99
N GLY A 74 -24.10 11.69 15.71
CA GLY A 74 -24.53 13.00 15.19
C GLY A 74 -25.58 13.68 16.06
N ALA A 75 -25.78 14.96 15.85
CA ALA A 75 -26.98 15.63 16.35
C ALA A 75 -28.21 15.12 15.55
N VAL A 76 -29.36 15.07 16.20
CA VAL A 76 -30.60 14.50 15.61
C VAL A 76 -30.97 15.18 14.29
N ASP A 77 -30.82 16.50 14.24
CA ASP A 77 -31.11 17.36 13.08
C ASP A 77 -30.02 17.35 12.00
N ARG A 78 -28.79 16.93 12.35
CA ARG A 78 -27.61 16.89 11.46
C ARG A 78 -27.09 15.49 11.20
N TRP A 79 -27.89 14.46 11.41
CA TRP A 79 -27.49 13.07 11.22
C TRP A 79 -27.05 12.78 9.78
N ASN A 80 -27.77 13.30 8.79
CA ASN A 80 -27.42 13.15 7.38
C ASN A 80 -26.13 13.87 6.99
N ASP A 81 -25.74 14.94 7.70
CA ASP A 81 -24.48 15.65 7.43
C ASP A 81 -23.28 14.77 7.77
N ARG A 82 -23.36 14.01 8.85
CA ARG A 82 -22.32 13.01 9.21
C ARG A 82 -22.17 11.93 8.16
N TRP A 83 -23.27 11.44 7.64
CA TRP A 83 -23.25 10.49 6.55
C TRP A 83 -22.63 11.06 5.26
N ARG A 84 -22.93 12.30 4.92
CA ARG A 84 -22.31 12.99 3.78
C ARG A 84 -20.81 13.14 3.98
N MET A 85 -20.37 13.51 5.19
CA MET A 85 -18.94 13.58 5.55
C MET A 85 -18.24 12.21 5.42
N ALA A 86 -18.85 11.14 5.90
CA ALA A 86 -18.32 9.79 5.77
C ALA A 86 -18.14 9.41 4.29
N LYS A 87 -19.15 9.65 3.46
CA LYS A 87 -19.09 9.39 2.03
C LYS A 87 -17.99 10.21 1.35
N GLN A 88 -17.88 11.49 1.68
CA GLN A 88 -16.85 12.36 1.11
C GLN A 88 -15.45 11.89 1.52
N TRP A 89 -15.24 11.56 2.80
CA TRP A 89 -13.97 11.05 3.31
C TRP A 89 -13.53 9.77 2.61
N LEU A 90 -14.45 8.83 2.40
CA LEU A 90 -14.18 7.51 1.82
C LEU A 90 -14.32 7.47 0.27
N SER A 91 -14.58 8.59 -0.39
CA SER A 91 -14.72 8.66 -1.85
C SER A 91 -13.38 8.68 -2.61
N GLU A 92 -12.29 8.97 -1.93
CA GLU A 92 -10.96 9.01 -2.53
C GLU A 92 -10.56 7.64 -3.09
N ARG A 93 -9.85 7.68 -4.23
CA ARG A 93 -9.31 6.49 -4.90
C ARG A 93 -7.80 6.47 -4.84
N ASN A 94 -7.21 5.29 -4.95
CA ASN A 94 -5.76 5.09 -4.91
C ASN A 94 -5.12 5.73 -3.66
N ALA A 95 -5.79 5.55 -2.52
CA ALA A 95 -5.43 6.14 -1.23
C ALA A 95 -4.75 5.11 -0.30
N LYS A 96 -4.21 5.60 0.81
CA LYS A 96 -3.58 4.79 1.84
C LYS A 96 -4.55 4.56 3.00
N LEU A 97 -4.66 3.32 3.46
CA LEU A 97 -5.36 2.95 4.68
C LEU A 97 -4.33 2.54 5.74
N ILE A 98 -4.30 3.26 6.86
CA ILE A 98 -3.50 2.94 8.04
C ILE A 98 -4.45 2.57 9.16
N ILE A 99 -4.17 1.47 9.87
CA ILE A 99 -4.91 1.02 11.05
C ILE A 99 -4.12 1.43 12.29
N SER A 100 -4.77 2.02 13.28
CA SER A 100 -4.10 2.71 14.40
C SER A 100 -3.20 1.83 15.28
N ASP A 101 -3.47 0.53 15.35
CA ASP A 101 -2.67 -0.45 16.11
C ASP A 101 -1.46 -0.99 15.33
N ASP A 102 -1.39 -0.69 14.02
CA ASP A 102 -0.26 -1.00 13.16
C ASP A 102 0.14 0.23 12.29
N ALA A 103 0.41 1.35 12.95
CA ALA A 103 0.66 2.64 12.29
C ALA A 103 1.95 2.69 11.47
N GLY A 104 2.84 1.69 11.59
CA GLY A 104 4.05 1.55 10.78
C GLY A 104 3.80 1.04 9.37
N PHE A 105 2.57 0.58 9.09
CA PHE A 105 2.20 0.00 7.81
C PHE A 105 0.90 0.59 7.26
N PHE A 106 0.75 0.51 5.94
CA PHE A 106 -0.47 0.91 5.24
C PHE A 106 -0.84 -0.07 4.13
N TYR A 107 -2.12 -0.08 3.78
CA TYR A 107 -2.62 -0.76 2.58
C TYR A 107 -2.83 0.24 1.45
N LYS A 108 -2.48 -0.13 0.23
CA LYS A 108 -2.86 0.61 -0.98
C LYS A 108 -4.30 0.26 -1.34
N ILE A 109 -5.20 1.24 -1.26
CA ILE A 109 -6.63 1.06 -1.54
C ILE A 109 -6.96 1.64 -2.91
N THR A 110 -7.56 0.83 -3.76
CA THR A 110 -8.00 1.24 -5.09
C THR A 110 -9.27 2.09 -5.01
N TYR A 111 -10.27 1.61 -4.27
CA TYR A 111 -11.52 2.31 -3.99
C TYR A 111 -12.20 1.72 -2.75
N VAL A 112 -13.20 2.43 -2.24
CA VAL A 112 -14.01 2.00 -1.10
C VAL A 112 -15.47 1.85 -1.54
N GLU A 113 -16.08 0.73 -1.18
CA GLU A 113 -17.49 0.47 -1.33
C GLU A 113 -18.18 0.68 0.01
N LEU A 114 -19.35 1.32 0.00
CA LEU A 114 -20.11 1.62 1.21
C LEU A 114 -21.44 0.90 1.17
N ASP A 115 -21.75 0.17 2.24
CA ASP A 115 -23.06 -0.40 2.47
C ASP A 115 -24.09 0.67 2.89
N ASP A 116 -25.32 0.26 3.06
CA ASP A 116 -26.41 1.10 3.54
C ASP A 116 -26.10 1.71 4.91
N ASN A 117 -26.58 2.95 5.10
CA ASN A 117 -26.44 3.65 6.36
C ASN A 117 -27.67 3.38 7.24
N GLU A 118 -27.47 2.55 8.25
CA GLU A 118 -28.50 2.19 9.21
C GLU A 118 -28.56 3.17 10.39
N ARG A 119 -29.74 3.63 10.72
CA ARG A 119 -29.98 4.46 11.89
C ARG A 119 -30.44 3.59 13.06
N THR A 120 -29.53 3.29 13.99
CA THR A 120 -29.83 2.43 15.15
C THR A 120 -30.53 3.20 16.28
N SER A 121 -30.29 4.51 16.38
CA SER A 121 -30.98 5.43 17.29
C SER A 121 -31.05 6.82 16.68
N GLU A 122 -31.73 7.75 17.35
CA GLU A 122 -31.87 9.13 16.86
C GLU A 122 -30.54 9.82 16.55
N ARG A 123 -29.46 9.40 17.22
CA ARG A 123 -28.14 10.03 17.11
C ARG A 123 -27.04 9.10 16.56
N ILE A 124 -27.28 7.81 16.45
CA ILE A 124 -26.26 6.81 16.06
C ILE A 124 -26.58 6.27 14.69
N GLY A 125 -25.61 6.41 13.79
CA GLY A 125 -25.60 5.78 12.48
C GLY A 125 -24.53 4.69 12.42
N ASN A 126 -24.81 3.62 11.68
CA ASN A 126 -23.90 2.53 11.39
C ASN A 126 -23.82 2.31 9.89
N PHE A 127 -22.66 1.98 9.41
CA PHE A 127 -22.44 1.54 8.03
C PHE A 127 -21.23 0.61 7.98
N THR A 128 -21.09 -0.11 6.89
CA THR A 128 -19.88 -0.90 6.63
C THR A 128 -19.16 -0.33 5.42
N ALA A 129 -17.86 -0.20 5.51
CA ALA A 129 -17.01 0.13 4.37
C ALA A 129 -16.16 -1.08 3.98
N ILE A 130 -16.09 -1.36 2.69
CA ILE A 130 -15.28 -2.41 2.10
C ILE A 130 -14.15 -1.73 1.33
N PHE A 131 -12.94 -1.83 1.87
CA PHE A 131 -11.72 -1.26 1.27
C PHE A 131 -11.12 -2.28 0.31
N HIS A 132 -11.19 -2.01 -0.97
CA HIS A 132 -10.62 -2.86 -2.01
C HIS A 132 -9.13 -2.54 -2.14
N THR A 133 -8.29 -3.43 -1.62
CA THR A 133 -6.83 -3.30 -1.71
C THR A 133 -6.34 -3.49 -3.14
N LEU A 134 -5.16 -2.96 -3.46
CA LEU A 134 -4.52 -3.17 -4.76
C LEU A 134 -4.05 -4.63 -4.91
N ASP A 135 -3.40 -5.17 -3.89
CA ASP A 135 -2.72 -6.48 -3.91
C ASP A 135 -2.80 -7.25 -2.58
N GLY A 136 -3.52 -6.74 -1.60
CA GLY A 136 -3.65 -7.34 -0.28
C GLY A 136 -2.39 -7.28 0.60
N LEU A 137 -1.30 -6.64 0.14
CA LEU A 137 -0.05 -6.50 0.88
C LEU A 137 -0.04 -5.28 1.78
N GLN A 138 0.76 -5.36 2.84
CA GLN A 138 1.10 -4.22 3.69
C GLN A 138 2.38 -3.54 3.19
N TYR A 139 2.39 -2.21 3.20
CA TYR A 139 3.53 -1.39 2.82
C TYR A 139 4.04 -0.63 4.04
N SER A 140 5.36 -0.69 4.30
CA SER A 140 5.97 0.08 5.36
C SER A 140 5.86 1.58 5.08
N VAL A 141 5.48 2.36 6.09
CA VAL A 141 5.46 3.83 6.01
C VAL A 141 6.88 4.35 5.76
N ASP A 142 7.87 3.80 6.44
CA ASP A 142 9.29 4.14 6.21
C ASP A 142 9.72 3.77 4.79
N GLY A 143 9.22 2.65 4.25
CA GLY A 143 9.50 2.24 2.87
C GLY A 143 9.00 3.21 1.79
N ALA A 144 8.12 4.14 2.13
CA ALA A 144 7.63 5.18 1.22
C ALA A 144 8.47 6.47 1.25
N MET A 145 9.56 6.52 2.04
CA MET A 145 10.49 7.64 2.14
C MET A 145 11.63 7.51 1.14
N GLU A 146 12.31 8.63 0.87
CA GLU A 146 13.51 8.66 0.02
C GLU A 146 14.77 8.40 0.82
N TYR A 147 15.63 7.51 0.33
CA TYR A 147 16.88 7.11 0.95
C TYR A 147 18.06 7.24 -0.01
N ASP A 148 19.26 7.30 0.57
CA ASP A 148 20.49 7.04 -0.16
C ASP A 148 20.70 5.53 -0.39
N ILE A 149 21.59 5.17 -1.29
CA ILE A 149 21.81 3.77 -1.72
C ILE A 149 22.19 2.89 -0.51
N GLU A 150 23.05 3.40 0.37
CA GLU A 150 23.59 2.67 1.52
C GLU A 150 22.49 2.23 2.49
N ASP A 151 21.44 3.06 2.63
CA ASP A 151 20.35 2.85 3.59
C ASP A 151 19.36 1.77 3.13
N VAL A 152 19.33 1.42 1.84
CA VAL A 152 18.37 0.47 1.25
C VAL A 152 18.99 -0.85 0.79
N CYS A 153 20.27 -1.10 1.10
CA CYS A 153 20.96 -2.35 0.75
C CYS A 153 20.43 -3.58 1.47
N TRP A 154 19.59 -3.41 2.49
CA TRP A 154 18.95 -4.49 3.23
C TRP A 154 17.43 -4.36 3.16
N ASN A 155 16.77 -5.38 2.57
CA ASN A 155 15.31 -5.49 2.56
C ASN A 155 14.85 -6.49 3.64
N PRO A 156 14.19 -6.04 4.72
CA PRO A 156 13.77 -6.93 5.80
C PRO A 156 12.52 -7.77 5.48
N TYR A 157 11.86 -7.50 4.36
CA TYR A 157 10.56 -8.07 3.99
C TYR A 157 10.65 -8.92 2.72
N ILE A 158 9.52 -9.09 2.02
CA ILE A 158 9.45 -9.78 0.73
C ILE A 158 10.05 -8.92 -0.39
N GLU A 159 10.23 -9.49 -1.58
CA GLU A 159 10.62 -8.74 -2.78
C GLU A 159 9.80 -7.46 -2.91
N CYS A 160 10.45 -6.35 -3.15
CA CYS A 160 9.78 -5.05 -3.30
C CYS A 160 10.15 -4.37 -4.63
N HIS A 161 9.26 -3.46 -5.06
CA HIS A 161 9.35 -2.74 -6.32
C HIS A 161 9.71 -1.28 -6.07
N PRO A 162 11.00 -0.93 -6.01
CA PRO A 162 11.43 0.41 -5.65
C PRO A 162 11.16 1.42 -6.77
N THR A 163 11.13 2.69 -6.35
CA THR A 163 11.15 3.82 -7.26
C THR A 163 12.52 4.49 -7.17
N TYR A 164 13.19 4.62 -8.29
CA TYR A 164 14.51 5.23 -8.40
C TYR A 164 14.39 6.63 -8.96
N LYS A 165 14.83 7.64 -8.19
CA LYS A 165 14.86 9.05 -8.60
C LYS A 165 16.27 9.44 -8.96
N ILE A 166 16.53 9.74 -10.22
CA ILE A 166 17.83 10.06 -10.78
C ILE A 166 17.91 11.55 -11.08
N ALA A 167 18.94 12.20 -10.60
CA ALA A 167 19.31 13.57 -10.96
C ALA A 167 20.67 13.53 -11.68
N ALA A 168 20.66 13.76 -13.00
CA ALA A 168 21.84 13.61 -13.86
C ALA A 168 21.67 14.26 -15.22
N GLU A 169 22.78 14.36 -15.94
CA GLU A 169 22.84 14.74 -17.36
C GLU A 169 23.57 13.67 -18.17
N GLY A 170 22.88 13.10 -19.18
CA GLY A 170 23.48 12.09 -20.06
C GLY A 170 23.20 10.65 -19.64
N MET A 171 24.13 9.75 -20.02
CA MET A 171 23.96 8.31 -19.79
C MET A 171 24.28 7.93 -18.33
N CYS A 172 23.30 7.28 -17.69
CA CYS A 172 23.41 6.71 -16.36
C CYS A 172 23.27 5.18 -16.41
N THR A 173 23.89 4.51 -15.45
CA THR A 173 23.79 3.05 -15.31
C THR A 173 23.42 2.69 -13.88
N LEU A 174 22.31 1.98 -13.72
CA LEU A 174 21.86 1.38 -12.48
C LEU A 174 22.10 -0.12 -12.51
N LYS A 175 22.72 -0.67 -11.46
CA LYS A 175 22.93 -2.12 -11.31
C LYS A 175 22.35 -2.59 -9.99
N ILE A 176 21.49 -3.60 -10.05
CA ILE A 176 20.89 -4.26 -8.90
C ILE A 176 21.25 -5.74 -8.97
N ASN A 177 21.96 -6.26 -7.95
CA ASN A 177 22.34 -7.66 -7.85
C ASN A 177 23.02 -8.21 -9.14
N GLY A 178 23.79 -7.37 -9.84
CA GLY A 178 24.49 -7.71 -11.07
C GLY A 178 23.67 -7.53 -12.36
N LYS A 179 22.37 -7.24 -12.27
CA LYS A 179 21.53 -6.88 -13.41
C LYS A 179 21.66 -5.39 -13.72
N THR A 180 21.56 -5.02 -14.97
CA THR A 180 21.88 -3.66 -15.41
C THR A 180 20.70 -3.01 -16.15
N MET A 181 20.41 -1.78 -15.80
CA MET A 181 19.52 -0.87 -16.53
C MET A 181 20.27 0.41 -16.88
N THR A 182 20.09 0.93 -18.07
CA THR A 182 20.70 2.20 -18.51
C THR A 182 19.62 3.22 -18.80
N ALA A 183 19.91 4.48 -18.54
CA ALA A 183 18.99 5.58 -18.80
C ALA A 183 19.74 6.80 -19.36
N ASN A 184 19.16 7.45 -20.37
CA ASN A 184 19.65 8.73 -20.85
C ASN A 184 18.82 9.86 -20.21
N VAL A 185 19.40 10.49 -19.19
CA VAL A 185 18.73 11.45 -18.31
C VAL A 185 19.02 12.87 -18.79
N GLY A 186 17.99 13.71 -18.82
CA GLY A 186 18.14 15.16 -18.99
C GLY A 186 17.58 15.85 -17.75
N GLN A 187 18.45 16.22 -16.81
CA GLN A 187 18.21 16.81 -15.49
C GLN A 187 17.62 15.84 -14.47
N ASN A 188 16.44 15.24 -14.71
CA ASN A 188 15.79 14.32 -13.79
C ASN A 188 15.09 13.19 -14.55
N LEU A 189 15.00 12.03 -13.89
CA LEU A 189 14.22 10.88 -14.34
C LEU A 189 13.81 10.03 -13.14
N THR A 190 12.54 9.69 -13.05
CA THR A 190 12.02 8.71 -12.10
C THR A 190 11.75 7.40 -12.81
N ILE A 191 12.30 6.30 -12.30
CA ILE A 191 12.04 4.94 -12.76
C ILE A 191 11.16 4.27 -11.70
N ASP A 192 9.90 4.05 -12.02
CA ASP A 192 8.92 3.37 -11.18
C ASP A 192 8.85 1.91 -11.61
N THR A 193 9.43 1.03 -10.81
CA THR A 193 9.49 -0.40 -11.17
C THR A 193 8.17 -1.13 -10.91
N ASP A 194 7.31 -0.61 -10.02
CA ASP A 194 5.99 -1.17 -9.75
C ASP A 194 5.05 -0.98 -10.96
N ARG A 195 5.08 0.22 -11.56
CA ARG A 195 4.31 0.55 -12.76
C ARG A 195 5.01 0.20 -14.07
N MET A 196 6.29 -0.14 -14.02
CA MET A 196 7.16 -0.37 -15.20
C MET A 196 7.18 0.83 -16.14
N ILE A 197 7.31 2.03 -15.60
CA ILE A 197 7.38 3.28 -16.35
C ILE A 197 8.54 4.15 -15.88
N ALA A 198 9.01 4.98 -16.81
CA ALA A 198 9.95 6.07 -16.49
C ALA A 198 9.35 7.41 -16.89
N TYR A 199 9.47 8.40 -16.03
CA TYR A 199 8.90 9.73 -16.23
C TYR A 199 9.76 10.81 -15.60
N ARG A 200 9.57 12.06 -16.04
CA ARG A 200 10.20 13.24 -15.46
C ARG A 200 9.38 13.75 -14.28
N GLU A 201 9.96 14.65 -13.51
CA GLU A 201 9.29 15.30 -12.37
C GLU A 201 8.02 16.06 -12.77
N ASP A 202 7.94 16.55 -14.00
CA ASP A 202 6.75 17.16 -14.60
C ASP A 202 5.66 16.15 -15.03
N GLY A 203 5.88 14.86 -14.80
CA GLY A 203 4.97 13.76 -15.17
C GLY A 203 5.10 13.30 -16.65
N THR A 204 5.98 13.89 -17.45
CA THR A 204 6.19 13.49 -18.83
C THR A 204 6.79 12.09 -18.92
N LEU A 205 6.11 11.16 -19.60
CA LEU A 205 6.61 9.81 -19.82
C LEU A 205 7.88 9.79 -20.67
N ASN A 206 8.87 9.01 -20.24
CA ASN A 206 10.19 8.98 -20.85
C ASN A 206 10.76 7.56 -21.00
N ASN A 207 9.89 6.56 -21.19
CA ASN A 207 10.24 5.14 -21.27
C ASN A 207 11.27 4.84 -22.37
N THR A 208 11.24 5.58 -23.48
CA THR A 208 12.17 5.41 -24.60
C THR A 208 13.62 5.77 -24.26
N LYS A 209 13.87 6.40 -23.14
CA LYS A 209 15.20 6.78 -22.64
C LYS A 209 15.80 5.75 -21.71
N VAL A 210 15.03 4.70 -21.36
CA VAL A 210 15.45 3.61 -20.46
C VAL A 210 15.60 2.33 -21.27
N SER A 211 16.66 1.58 -20.99
CA SER A 211 16.94 0.27 -21.58
C SER A 211 17.31 -0.74 -20.50
N GLY A 212 16.60 -1.85 -20.44
CA GLY A 212 16.69 -2.90 -19.45
C GLY A 212 15.30 -3.36 -19.00
N ASN A 213 15.25 -4.40 -18.17
CA ASN A 213 14.00 -4.91 -17.62
C ASN A 213 13.72 -4.29 -16.26
N TYR A 214 12.50 -3.80 -16.05
CA TYR A 214 12.11 -3.22 -14.76
C TYR A 214 12.14 -4.25 -13.62
N GLU A 215 11.77 -5.49 -13.88
CA GLU A 215 11.78 -6.60 -12.93
C GLU A 215 13.20 -6.94 -12.43
N ASP A 216 14.23 -6.72 -13.26
CA ASP A 216 15.63 -6.90 -12.87
C ASP A 216 16.08 -5.86 -11.82
N MET A 217 15.29 -4.81 -11.60
CA MET A 217 15.56 -3.72 -10.66
C MET A 217 14.82 -3.88 -9.32
N TYR A 218 14.15 -5.00 -9.09
CA TYR A 218 13.51 -5.30 -7.82
C TYR A 218 14.53 -5.59 -6.72
N LEU A 219 14.22 -5.16 -5.48
CA LEU A 219 15.03 -5.50 -4.31
C LEU A 219 14.53 -6.80 -3.70
N GLN A 220 15.42 -7.79 -3.68
CA GLN A 220 15.15 -9.11 -3.12
C GLN A 220 15.18 -9.09 -1.58
N PRO A 221 14.54 -10.05 -0.89
CA PRO A 221 14.67 -10.20 0.55
C PRO A 221 16.12 -10.31 0.98
N GLY A 222 16.51 -9.65 2.07
CA GLY A 222 17.86 -9.65 2.60
C GLY A 222 18.79 -8.64 1.91
N LYS A 223 20.05 -9.02 1.71
CA LYS A 223 21.09 -8.12 1.21
C LYS A 223 21.00 -7.92 -0.30
N ASN A 224 20.97 -6.67 -0.73
CA ASN A 224 21.02 -6.26 -2.12
C ASN A 224 22.31 -5.48 -2.40
N LYS A 225 22.86 -5.66 -3.60
CA LYS A 225 23.97 -4.86 -4.10
C LYS A 225 23.43 -3.85 -5.09
N ILE A 226 23.51 -2.57 -4.72
CA ILE A 226 23.06 -1.45 -5.56
C ILE A 226 24.27 -0.64 -5.98
N GLU A 227 24.44 -0.43 -7.27
CA GLU A 227 25.52 0.38 -7.83
C GLU A 227 24.92 1.35 -8.83
N PHE A 228 25.31 2.63 -8.75
CA PHE A 228 24.85 3.65 -9.67
C PHE A 228 26.00 4.51 -10.19
N TYR A 229 25.97 4.83 -11.49
CA TYR A 229 26.98 5.63 -12.17
C TYR A 229 26.32 6.67 -13.06
N GLY A 230 26.86 7.89 -13.06
CA GLY A 230 26.46 8.97 -13.96
C GLY A 230 25.66 10.09 -13.32
N GLY A 231 25.53 10.14 -11.99
CA GLY A 231 24.80 11.22 -11.30
C GLY A 231 24.45 10.89 -9.86
N ASN A 232 23.38 11.49 -9.36
CA ASN A 232 22.84 11.21 -8.03
C ASN A 232 21.60 10.33 -8.12
N LEU A 233 21.48 9.38 -7.19
CA LEU A 233 20.34 8.48 -7.06
C LEU A 233 19.75 8.56 -5.67
N LYS A 234 18.41 8.72 -5.60
CA LYS A 234 17.61 8.47 -4.41
C LYS A 234 16.68 7.28 -4.67
N VAL A 235 16.43 6.51 -3.64
CA VAL A 235 15.64 5.27 -3.73
C VAL A 235 14.46 5.35 -2.76
N ILE A 236 13.26 5.10 -3.25
CA ILE A 236 12.08 4.81 -2.43
C ILE A 236 11.90 3.30 -2.49
N PRO A 237 12.22 2.55 -1.44
CA PRO A 237 12.29 1.09 -1.52
C PRO A 237 10.91 0.43 -1.66
N ASN A 238 9.83 1.11 -1.27
CA ASN A 238 8.47 0.56 -1.26
C ASN A 238 8.39 -0.80 -0.55
N TRP A 239 9.08 -0.94 0.60
CA TRP A 239 9.10 -2.17 1.36
C TRP A 239 7.69 -2.66 1.65
N ARG A 240 7.47 -3.96 1.36
CA ARG A 240 6.16 -4.58 1.49
C ARG A 240 6.29 -5.96 2.16
N CYS A 241 5.26 -6.34 2.91
CA CYS A 241 5.15 -7.63 3.59
C CYS A 241 3.76 -8.28 3.40
N LEU A 242 3.70 -9.56 3.80
CA LEU A 242 2.47 -10.37 3.77
C LEU A 242 1.56 -10.02 4.95
#